data_22b9c0aae1c4768fc26ede2d723cefd1
#
_entry.id   22b9c0aae1c4768fc26ede2d723cefd1
#
_cell.length_a   1.000
_cell.length_b   1.000
_cell.length_c   1.000
_cell.angle_alpha   90.00
_cell.angle_beta   90.00
_cell.angle_gamma   90.00
#
_symmetry.space_group_name_H-M   'P 1'
#
loop_
_entity.id
_entity.type
_entity.pdbx_description
1 polymer ?
#
loop_
_entity_poly.entity_id
_entity_poly.type
_entity_poly.pdbx_seq_one_letter_code
_entity_poly.pdbx_strand_id
1 'polypeptide(L)'
;MSTRYVDHPLQPGDRIPNVVFDAISSEGKIALDDFRGRSPLLIGLFRGLHCPFCRRHVAAMAYLNPMLREKGVQSLAVVNTPVERARLYFRYHPIPDLLAASDPGRASHQAFGLREVGIDTVMAIRIDLPGELPEPMGVMAMDEFLNEKEGYQITEADQQMMTADHGQLVGQFLIDREGIVRWSFTEVLEAGLQTFKAPNSEELMSVASQVVH
;
A
#
# COMPACT_ATOMS: atom_id res chain seq x y z
N MET A 1 9.64 22.68 4.24
CA MET A 1 10.71 21.88 3.63
C MET A 1 10.16 21.33 2.32
N SER A 2 10.82 21.59 1.19
CA SER A 2 10.35 21.13 -0.13
C SER A 2 10.51 19.62 -0.20
N THR A 3 9.41 18.90 -0.41
CA THR A 3 9.44 17.47 -0.70
C THR A 3 10.19 17.31 -2.03
N ARG A 4 11.33 16.64 -2.03
CA ARG A 4 12.04 16.32 -3.28
C ARG A 4 11.21 15.26 -4.00
N TYR A 5 10.77 15.57 -5.20
CA TYR A 5 10.21 14.59 -6.11
C TYR A 5 11.33 13.62 -6.52
N VAL A 6 11.05 12.34 -6.43
CA VAL A 6 11.96 11.29 -6.87
C VAL A 6 11.41 10.72 -8.18
N ASP A 7 12.25 10.68 -9.22
CA ASP A 7 11.82 10.27 -10.57
C ASP A 7 11.65 8.75 -10.73
N HIS A 8 12.05 7.98 -9.74
CA HIS A 8 11.95 6.51 -9.70
C HIS A 8 11.61 6.05 -8.28
N PRO A 9 10.99 4.87 -8.09
CA PRO A 9 10.73 4.31 -6.78
C PRO A 9 12.01 4.19 -5.94
N LEU A 10 11.91 4.49 -4.63
CA LEU A 10 13.01 4.31 -3.72
C LEU A 10 13.51 2.86 -3.74
N GLN A 11 14.82 2.70 -3.72
CA GLN A 11 15.52 1.42 -3.79
C GLN A 11 16.29 1.13 -2.50
N PRO A 12 16.67 -0.13 -2.25
CA PRO A 12 17.58 -0.44 -1.16
C PRO A 12 18.84 0.44 -1.18
N GLY A 13 19.13 1.10 -0.05
CA GLY A 13 20.19 2.11 0.12
C GLY A 13 19.69 3.54 0.14
N ASP A 14 18.50 3.83 -0.38
CA ASP A 14 17.94 5.18 -0.35
C ASP A 14 17.44 5.55 1.04
N ARG A 15 17.57 6.85 1.37
CA ARG A 15 17.01 7.41 2.60
C ARG A 15 15.58 7.88 2.35
N ILE A 16 14.65 7.45 3.22
CA ILE A 16 13.27 7.89 3.13
C ILE A 16 13.10 9.37 3.49
N PRO A 17 12.17 10.07 2.81
CA PRO A 17 11.74 11.40 3.22
C PRO A 17 10.91 11.34 4.49
N ASN A 18 10.80 12.46 5.22
CA ASN A 18 9.80 12.58 6.28
C ASN A 18 8.45 12.99 5.66
N VAL A 19 7.44 12.16 5.85
CA VAL A 19 6.04 12.45 5.49
C VAL A 19 5.19 12.32 6.75
N VAL A 20 4.20 13.19 6.88
CA VAL A 20 3.27 13.23 8.02
C VAL A 20 1.87 12.92 7.53
N PHE A 21 1.21 11.97 8.17
CA PHE A 21 -0.10 11.46 7.80
C PHE A 21 -1.14 11.74 8.88
N ASP A 22 -2.42 11.75 8.51
CA ASP A 22 -3.51 11.65 9.47
C ASP A 22 -3.67 10.19 9.93
N ALA A 23 -3.58 9.95 11.23
CA ALA A 23 -3.71 8.60 11.78
C ALA A 23 -5.16 8.09 11.65
N ILE A 24 -5.31 6.85 11.16
CA ILE A 24 -6.61 6.15 11.09
C ILE A 24 -6.82 5.34 12.37
N SER A 25 -5.80 4.60 12.79
CA SER A 25 -5.84 3.68 13.94
C SER A 25 -5.88 4.39 15.30
N SER A 26 -5.62 5.69 15.34
CA SER A 26 -5.64 6.53 16.54
C SER A 26 -6.05 7.95 16.18
N GLU A 27 -6.12 8.83 17.18
CA GLU A 27 -6.21 10.27 16.93
C GLU A 27 -4.83 10.86 16.63
N GLY A 28 -4.82 12.00 15.93
CA GLY A 28 -3.61 12.76 15.65
C GLY A 28 -2.92 12.38 14.34
N LYS A 29 -1.61 12.47 14.34
CA LYS A 29 -0.77 12.26 13.15
C LYS A 29 0.32 11.23 13.41
N ILE A 30 0.79 10.61 12.33
CA ILE A 30 1.95 9.70 12.30
C ILE A 30 2.98 10.33 11.37
N ALA A 31 4.19 10.55 11.86
CA ALA A 31 5.31 10.98 11.04
C ALA A 31 6.29 9.83 10.80
N LEU A 32 6.88 9.74 9.62
CA LEU A 32 7.90 8.70 9.36
C LEU A 32 9.13 8.88 10.25
N ASP A 33 9.44 10.12 10.65
CA ASP A 33 10.52 10.40 11.62
C ASP A 33 10.23 9.85 13.03
N ASP A 34 8.99 9.50 13.37
CA ASP A 34 8.65 8.90 14.67
C ASP A 34 9.26 7.50 14.84
N PHE A 35 9.57 6.82 13.75
CA PHE A 35 10.19 5.49 13.75
C PHE A 35 11.73 5.56 13.75
N ARG A 36 12.30 6.68 13.27
CA ARG A 36 13.75 6.84 13.15
C ARG A 36 14.44 6.78 14.52
N GLY A 37 15.47 5.98 14.62
CA GLY A 37 16.21 5.73 15.87
C GLY A 37 15.47 4.85 16.89
N ARG A 38 14.24 4.39 16.57
CA ARG A 38 13.41 3.57 17.48
C ARG A 38 13.18 2.15 16.96
N SER A 39 12.64 2.03 15.77
CA SER A 39 12.29 0.72 15.21
C SER A 39 12.40 0.72 13.69
N PRO A 40 12.76 -0.42 13.08
CA PRO A 40 12.52 -0.64 11.67
C PRO A 40 11.02 -0.54 11.35
N LEU A 41 10.70 -0.21 10.11
CA LEU A 41 9.33 0.01 9.64
C LEU A 41 9.07 -0.72 8.32
N LEU A 42 8.05 -1.57 8.26
CA LEU A 42 7.42 -1.98 7.01
C LEU A 42 6.29 -1.00 6.69
N ILE A 43 6.45 -0.19 5.65
CA ILE A 43 5.40 0.72 5.18
C ILE A 43 4.82 0.22 3.85
N GLY A 44 3.48 0.20 3.74
CA GLY A 44 2.76 -0.01 2.48
C GLY A 44 2.05 1.28 2.06
N LEU A 45 2.26 1.70 0.82
CA LEU A 45 1.64 2.87 0.20
C LEU A 45 0.65 2.38 -0.84
N PHE A 46 -0.64 2.54 -0.57
CA PHE A 46 -1.72 1.94 -1.34
C PHE A 46 -2.68 2.99 -1.92
N ARG A 47 -3.33 2.65 -3.02
CA ARG A 47 -4.52 3.37 -3.48
C ARG A 47 -5.59 3.37 -2.39
N GLY A 48 -6.73 3.97 -2.68
CA GLY A 48 -7.84 3.98 -1.74
C GLY A 48 -8.45 2.59 -1.48
N LEU A 49 -9.25 2.48 -0.42
CA LEU A 49 -9.94 1.24 -0.01
C LEU A 49 -11.04 0.81 -1.00
N HIS A 50 -11.35 1.62 -2.02
CA HIS A 50 -12.15 1.20 -3.17
C HIS A 50 -11.43 0.14 -4.01
N CYS A 51 -10.10 0.10 -4.03
CA CYS A 51 -9.30 -0.85 -4.78
C CYS A 51 -9.23 -2.21 -4.06
N PRO A 52 -9.77 -3.30 -4.64
CA PRO A 52 -9.79 -4.61 -3.99
C PRO A 52 -8.38 -5.18 -3.77
N PHE A 53 -7.45 -4.94 -4.68
CA PHE A 53 -6.05 -5.35 -4.51
C PHE A 53 -5.39 -4.67 -3.33
N CYS A 54 -5.68 -3.37 -3.13
CA CYS A 54 -5.15 -2.62 -1.99
C CYS A 54 -5.71 -3.13 -0.66
N ARG A 55 -7.01 -3.47 -0.59
CA ARG A 55 -7.59 -4.13 0.58
C ARG A 55 -6.91 -5.45 0.91
N ARG A 56 -6.60 -6.26 -0.11
CA ARG A 56 -5.86 -7.53 0.05
C ARG A 56 -4.43 -7.31 0.56
N HIS A 57 -3.73 -6.29 0.06
CA HIS A 57 -2.40 -5.95 0.58
C HIS A 57 -2.46 -5.51 2.05
N VAL A 58 -3.43 -4.67 2.42
CA VAL A 58 -3.64 -4.25 3.82
C VAL A 58 -3.95 -5.45 4.71
N ALA A 59 -4.81 -6.36 4.26
CA ALA A 59 -5.13 -7.58 4.99
C ALA A 59 -3.90 -8.50 5.16
N ALA A 60 -3.07 -8.63 4.11
CA ALA A 60 -1.83 -9.40 4.18
C ALA A 60 -0.84 -8.77 5.17
N MET A 61 -0.70 -7.43 5.18
CA MET A 61 0.12 -6.73 6.18
C MET A 61 -0.42 -6.94 7.60
N ALA A 62 -1.73 -6.88 7.79
CA ALA A 62 -2.34 -7.12 9.10
C ALA A 62 -2.07 -8.56 9.61
N TYR A 63 -2.12 -9.54 8.70
CA TYR A 63 -1.79 -10.93 9.01
C TYR A 63 -0.32 -11.10 9.43
N LEU A 64 0.61 -10.42 8.77
CA LEU A 64 2.04 -10.49 9.06
C LEU A 64 2.47 -9.65 10.27
N ASN A 65 1.69 -8.64 10.64
CA ASN A 65 2.04 -7.66 11.65
C ASN A 65 2.45 -8.27 13.01
N PRO A 66 1.76 -9.27 13.60
CA PRO A 66 2.22 -9.89 14.85
C PRO A 66 3.62 -10.49 14.75
N MET A 67 3.92 -11.21 13.67
CA MET A 67 5.23 -11.83 13.44
C MET A 67 6.34 -10.79 13.25
N LEU A 68 6.04 -9.67 12.58
CA LEU A 68 6.98 -8.56 12.41
C LEU A 68 7.24 -7.86 13.75
N ARG A 69 6.20 -7.63 14.55
CA ARG A 69 6.32 -7.02 15.89
C ARG A 69 7.17 -7.86 16.85
N GLU A 70 7.05 -9.19 16.80
CA GLU A 70 7.92 -10.11 17.57
C GLU A 70 9.39 -9.92 17.21
N LYS A 71 9.69 -9.54 15.97
CA LYS A 71 11.02 -9.15 15.50
C LYS A 71 11.38 -7.68 15.75
N GLY A 72 10.52 -6.91 16.41
CA GLY A 72 10.75 -5.48 16.68
C GLY A 72 10.53 -4.56 15.47
N VAL A 73 9.92 -5.06 14.39
CA VAL A 73 9.55 -4.27 13.21
C VAL A 73 8.12 -3.76 13.36
N GLN A 74 7.92 -2.46 13.19
CA GLN A 74 6.59 -1.85 13.12
C GLN A 74 6.03 -1.95 11.70
N SER A 75 4.70 -1.95 11.56
CA SER A 75 4.04 -1.96 10.25
C SER A 75 3.07 -0.79 10.15
N LEU A 76 3.06 -0.10 8.99
CA LEU A 76 2.20 1.04 8.70
C LEU A 76 1.58 0.87 7.30
N ALA A 77 0.25 0.79 7.24
CA ALA A 77 -0.49 0.84 5.98
C ALA A 77 -0.99 2.27 5.73
N VAL A 78 -0.61 2.86 4.61
CA VAL A 78 -1.05 4.19 4.17
C VAL A 78 -1.99 4.02 3.00
N VAL A 79 -3.20 4.61 3.09
CA VAL A 79 -4.22 4.55 2.04
C VAL A 79 -4.64 5.95 1.60
N ASN A 80 -4.96 6.11 0.31
CA ASN A 80 -5.42 7.39 -0.24
C ASN A 80 -6.87 7.74 0.15
N THR A 81 -7.53 6.85 0.89
CA THR A 81 -8.89 7.09 1.38
C THR A 81 -8.90 8.18 2.46
N PRO A 82 -9.79 9.18 2.39
CA PRO A 82 -9.94 10.18 3.44
C PRO A 82 -10.14 9.54 4.82
N VAL A 83 -9.55 10.14 5.85
CA VAL A 83 -9.42 9.54 7.19
C VAL A 83 -10.75 9.06 7.80
N GLU A 84 -11.83 9.84 7.67
CA GLU A 84 -13.13 9.46 8.24
C GLU A 84 -13.75 8.24 7.55
N ARG A 85 -13.59 8.15 6.22
CA ARG A 85 -14.05 6.98 5.46
C ARG A 85 -13.20 5.75 5.78
N ALA A 86 -11.89 5.91 5.89
CA ALA A 86 -10.99 4.82 6.26
C ALA A 86 -11.28 4.29 7.68
N ARG A 87 -11.54 5.20 8.64
CA ARG A 87 -12.00 4.82 10.00
C ARG A 87 -13.30 4.03 9.97
N LEU A 88 -14.27 4.47 9.14
CA LEU A 88 -15.54 3.77 8.99
C LEU A 88 -15.31 2.37 8.40
N TYR A 89 -14.49 2.23 7.35
CA TYR A 89 -14.16 0.95 6.76
C TYR A 89 -13.53 -0.01 7.78
N PHE A 90 -12.48 0.41 8.49
CA PHE A 90 -11.77 -0.44 9.44
C PHE A 90 -12.57 -0.77 10.73
N ARG A 91 -13.65 -0.06 10.99
CA ARG A 91 -14.61 -0.46 12.04
C ARG A 91 -15.29 -1.79 11.69
N TYR A 92 -15.56 -2.04 10.42
CA TYR A 92 -16.21 -3.27 9.93
C TYR A 92 -15.21 -4.31 9.42
N HIS A 93 -13.99 -3.90 9.11
CA HIS A 93 -12.88 -4.73 8.64
C HIS A 93 -11.64 -4.49 9.52
N PRO A 94 -11.67 -4.98 10.77
CA PRO A 94 -10.63 -4.66 11.73
C PRO A 94 -9.26 -5.20 11.31
N ILE A 95 -8.23 -4.38 11.53
CA ILE A 95 -6.82 -4.68 11.31
C ILE A 95 -6.08 -4.59 12.65
N PRO A 96 -6.23 -5.59 13.54
CA PRO A 96 -5.74 -5.50 14.90
C PRO A 96 -4.24 -5.19 14.93
N ASP A 97 -3.88 -4.19 15.75
CA ASP A 97 -2.50 -3.74 16.01
C ASP A 97 -1.71 -3.21 14.80
N LEU A 98 -2.24 -3.24 13.57
CA LEU A 98 -1.61 -2.60 12.43
C LEU A 98 -1.84 -1.09 12.49
N LEU A 99 -0.76 -0.31 12.41
CA LEU A 99 -0.89 1.13 12.24
C LEU A 99 -1.44 1.43 10.84
N ALA A 100 -2.41 2.35 10.78
CA ALA A 100 -2.98 2.78 9.52
C ALA A 100 -3.05 4.31 9.46
N ALA A 101 -2.81 4.86 8.27
CA ALA A 101 -2.79 6.29 8.03
C ALA A 101 -3.45 6.65 6.68
N SER A 102 -3.92 7.89 6.60
CA SER A 102 -4.61 8.46 5.44
C SER A 102 -3.71 9.48 4.75
N ASP A 103 -3.60 9.36 3.41
CA ASP A 103 -2.86 10.30 2.56
C ASP A 103 -3.63 10.57 1.25
N PRO A 104 -4.81 11.21 1.29
CA PRO A 104 -5.64 11.46 0.11
C PRO A 104 -4.94 12.37 -0.91
N GLY A 105 -3.94 13.15 -0.48
CA GLY A 105 -3.11 13.97 -1.34
C GLY A 105 -1.96 13.22 -2.03
N ARG A 106 -1.74 11.95 -1.71
CA ARG A 106 -0.67 11.10 -2.28
C ARG A 106 0.74 11.65 -2.12
N ALA A 107 0.95 12.45 -1.07
CA ALA A 107 2.26 13.04 -0.79
C ALA A 107 3.35 11.97 -0.57
N SER A 108 2.98 10.85 0.06
CA SER A 108 3.88 9.71 0.25
C SER A 108 4.23 9.02 -1.07
N HIS A 109 3.26 8.80 -1.97
CA HIS A 109 3.53 8.19 -3.27
C HIS A 109 4.54 9.01 -4.06
N GLN A 110 4.35 10.33 -4.12
CA GLN A 110 5.28 11.25 -4.77
C GLN A 110 6.66 11.24 -4.10
N ALA A 111 6.70 11.26 -2.77
CA ALA A 111 7.94 11.28 -2.01
C ALA A 111 8.74 9.98 -2.10
N PHE A 112 8.06 8.83 -2.33
CA PHE A 112 8.68 7.51 -2.54
C PHE A 112 8.88 7.17 -4.02
N GLY A 113 8.58 8.08 -4.95
CA GLY A 113 8.77 7.90 -6.38
C GLY A 113 7.77 6.95 -7.03
N LEU A 114 6.63 6.69 -6.40
CA LEU A 114 5.54 5.89 -6.98
C LEU A 114 4.73 6.77 -7.94
N ARG A 115 4.99 6.61 -9.23
CA ARG A 115 4.35 7.40 -10.29
C ARG A 115 2.93 6.93 -10.60
N GLU A 116 2.23 7.72 -11.37
CA GLU A 116 1.00 7.32 -12.06
C GLU A 116 1.33 6.82 -13.47
N VAL A 117 0.57 5.84 -13.96
CA VAL A 117 0.56 5.44 -15.36
C VAL A 117 -0.70 5.97 -16.05
N GLY A 118 -0.64 6.13 -17.38
CA GLY A 118 -1.78 6.65 -18.14
C GLY A 118 -2.98 5.69 -18.12
N ILE A 119 -4.19 6.24 -18.21
CA ILE A 119 -5.45 5.47 -18.22
C ILE A 119 -5.48 4.43 -19.35
N ASP A 120 -4.93 4.77 -20.52
CA ASP A 120 -4.86 3.83 -21.65
C ASP A 120 -4.04 2.58 -21.30
N THR A 121 -2.95 2.74 -20.55
CA THR A 121 -2.16 1.61 -20.03
C THR A 121 -3.00 0.77 -19.08
N VAL A 122 -3.70 1.40 -18.14
CA VAL A 122 -4.56 0.69 -17.17
C VAL A 122 -5.65 -0.10 -17.87
N MET A 123 -6.32 0.50 -18.86
CA MET A 123 -7.39 -0.16 -19.62
C MET A 123 -6.89 -1.27 -20.53
N ALA A 124 -5.63 -1.28 -20.90
CA ALA A 124 -4.98 -2.34 -21.69
C ALA A 124 -4.49 -3.53 -20.83
N ILE A 125 -4.57 -3.44 -19.50
CA ILE A 125 -4.16 -4.51 -18.59
C ILE A 125 -5.22 -5.62 -18.57
N ARG A 126 -4.75 -6.86 -18.63
CA ARG A 126 -5.54 -8.05 -18.31
C ARG A 126 -4.90 -8.75 -17.12
N ILE A 127 -5.69 -8.96 -16.09
CA ILE A 127 -5.21 -9.53 -14.82
C ILE A 127 -5.59 -11.01 -14.76
N ASP A 128 -4.60 -11.83 -14.49
CA ASP A 128 -4.75 -13.24 -14.19
C ASP A 128 -4.61 -13.46 -12.67
N LEU A 129 -5.59 -14.14 -12.08
CA LEU A 129 -5.55 -14.62 -10.69
C LEU A 129 -5.71 -16.13 -10.70
N PRO A 130 -4.61 -16.89 -10.85
CA PRO A 130 -4.66 -18.34 -10.89
C PRO A 130 -5.35 -18.93 -9.65
N GLY A 131 -6.33 -19.79 -9.88
CA GLY A 131 -7.15 -20.40 -8.82
C GLY A 131 -8.33 -19.56 -8.33
N GLU A 132 -8.45 -18.30 -8.76
CA GLU A 132 -9.59 -17.44 -8.43
C GLU A 132 -10.45 -17.12 -9.67
N LEU A 133 -9.81 -17.01 -10.83
CA LEU A 133 -10.47 -16.68 -12.10
C LEU A 133 -10.43 -17.87 -13.08
N PRO A 134 -11.49 -18.04 -13.88
CA PRO A 134 -11.49 -19.03 -14.97
C PRO A 134 -10.61 -18.57 -16.16
N GLU A 135 -10.48 -17.26 -16.37
CA GLU A 135 -9.68 -16.63 -17.41
C GLU A 135 -9.27 -15.20 -17.02
N PRO A 136 -8.20 -14.65 -17.63
CA PRO A 136 -7.77 -13.27 -17.38
C PRO A 136 -8.85 -12.24 -17.72
N MET A 137 -9.05 -11.27 -16.83
CA MET A 137 -10.03 -10.19 -16.98
C MET A 137 -9.36 -8.82 -17.14
N GLY A 138 -10.05 -7.88 -17.80
CA GLY A 138 -9.67 -6.46 -17.76
C GLY A 138 -9.86 -5.88 -16.35
N VAL A 139 -9.11 -4.81 -16.04
CA VAL A 139 -9.07 -4.20 -14.68
C VAL A 139 -10.47 -3.89 -14.15
N MET A 140 -11.34 -3.27 -14.96
CA MET A 140 -12.70 -2.90 -14.51
C MET A 140 -13.56 -4.11 -14.16
N ALA A 141 -13.55 -5.15 -15.03
CA ALA A 141 -14.29 -6.37 -14.77
C ALA A 141 -13.72 -7.14 -13.56
N MET A 142 -12.41 -7.06 -13.37
CA MET A 142 -11.74 -7.62 -12.19
C MET A 142 -12.15 -6.93 -10.90
N ASP A 143 -12.18 -5.59 -10.91
CA ASP A 143 -12.59 -4.80 -9.75
C ASP A 143 -14.05 -5.13 -9.36
N GLU A 144 -14.94 -5.23 -10.34
CA GLU A 144 -16.34 -5.62 -10.12
C GLU A 144 -16.43 -7.03 -9.53
N PHE A 145 -15.77 -7.99 -10.14
CA PHE A 145 -15.74 -9.40 -9.68
C PHE A 145 -15.23 -9.52 -8.23
N LEU A 146 -14.11 -8.85 -7.90
CA LEU A 146 -13.55 -8.92 -6.56
C LEU A 146 -14.40 -8.19 -5.53
N ASN A 147 -15.00 -7.05 -5.89
CA ASN A 147 -15.90 -6.33 -5.01
C ASN A 147 -17.17 -7.16 -4.69
N GLU A 148 -17.74 -7.81 -5.70
CA GLU A 148 -18.88 -8.73 -5.50
C GLU A 148 -18.49 -9.90 -4.59
N LYS A 149 -17.36 -10.55 -4.86
CA LYS A 149 -16.83 -11.66 -4.07
C LYS A 149 -16.57 -11.30 -2.61
N GLU A 150 -16.12 -10.08 -2.35
CA GLU A 150 -15.83 -9.55 -1.01
C GLU A 150 -17.07 -8.91 -0.34
N GLY A 151 -18.20 -8.83 -1.05
CA GLY A 151 -19.41 -8.14 -0.56
C GLY A 151 -19.22 -6.63 -0.41
N TYR A 152 -18.25 -6.04 -1.11
CA TYR A 152 -17.97 -4.61 -1.05
C TYR A 152 -18.86 -3.84 -2.03
N GLN A 153 -19.65 -2.90 -1.50
CA GLN A 153 -20.52 -2.06 -2.31
C GLN A 153 -19.81 -0.75 -2.67
N ILE A 154 -19.55 -0.56 -3.96
CA ILE A 154 -18.97 0.68 -4.48
C ILE A 154 -19.98 1.83 -4.29
N THR A 155 -19.55 2.89 -3.62
CA THR A 155 -20.32 4.12 -3.42
C THR A 155 -19.94 5.16 -4.47
N GLU A 156 -20.74 6.24 -4.61
CA GLU A 156 -20.40 7.37 -5.47
C GLU A 156 -19.04 7.98 -5.14
N ALA A 157 -18.71 8.09 -3.84
CA ALA A 157 -17.40 8.60 -3.43
C ALA A 157 -16.26 7.63 -3.76
N ASP A 158 -16.49 6.32 -3.81
CA ASP A 158 -15.50 5.35 -4.32
C ASP A 158 -15.27 5.54 -5.81
N GLN A 159 -16.32 5.76 -6.59
CA GLN A 159 -16.21 6.04 -8.03
C GLN A 159 -15.39 7.30 -8.31
N GLN A 160 -15.59 8.37 -7.53
CA GLN A 160 -14.77 9.57 -7.61
C GLN A 160 -13.30 9.30 -7.30
N MET A 161 -13.01 8.52 -6.26
CA MET A 161 -11.63 8.13 -5.92
C MET A 161 -11.03 7.20 -6.97
N MET A 162 -11.78 6.23 -7.49
CA MET A 162 -11.32 5.36 -8.59
C MET A 162 -10.85 6.18 -9.78
N THR A 163 -11.61 7.20 -10.15
CA THR A 163 -11.25 8.09 -11.26
C THR A 163 -9.96 8.88 -10.97
N ALA A 164 -9.77 9.33 -9.72
CA ALA A 164 -8.60 10.11 -9.33
C ALA A 164 -7.33 9.26 -9.17
N ASP A 165 -7.47 7.98 -8.74
CA ASP A 165 -6.34 7.11 -8.38
C ASP A 165 -6.00 6.06 -9.44
N HIS A 166 -6.63 6.10 -10.61
CA HIS A 166 -6.71 5.01 -11.56
C HIS A 166 -5.36 4.43 -11.99
N GLY A 167 -4.37 5.24 -12.19
CA GLY A 167 -3.05 4.81 -12.62
C GLY A 167 -1.99 4.87 -11.51
N GLN A 168 -2.35 5.16 -10.27
CA GLN A 168 -1.38 5.28 -9.18
C GLN A 168 -0.74 3.93 -8.86
N LEU A 169 0.58 3.82 -8.97
CA LEU A 169 1.33 2.63 -8.54
C LEU A 169 1.36 2.54 -7.02
N VAL A 170 1.40 1.32 -6.52
CA VAL A 170 1.54 1.01 -5.09
C VAL A 170 2.93 0.46 -4.80
N GLY A 171 3.36 0.54 -3.53
CA GLY A 171 4.65 -0.02 -3.12
C GLY A 171 4.68 -0.37 -1.64
N GLN A 172 5.60 -1.27 -1.30
CA GLN A 172 5.92 -1.62 0.08
C GLN A 172 7.43 -1.50 0.28
N PHE A 173 7.83 -0.98 1.43
CA PHE A 173 9.24 -0.70 1.72
C PHE A 173 9.54 -1.14 3.15
N LEU A 174 10.62 -1.92 3.31
CA LEU A 174 11.17 -2.20 4.62
C LEU A 174 12.36 -1.27 4.88
N ILE A 175 12.27 -0.55 5.97
CA ILE A 175 13.13 0.57 6.33
C ILE A 175 13.79 0.25 7.66
N ASP A 176 15.08 0.47 7.78
CA ASP A 176 15.79 0.29 9.04
C ASP A 176 15.60 1.47 10.00
N ARG A 177 16.21 1.38 11.19
CA ARG A 177 16.15 2.42 12.24
C ARG A 177 16.79 3.74 11.79
N GLU A 178 17.75 3.71 10.88
CA GLU A 178 18.44 4.88 10.34
C GLU A 178 17.60 5.60 9.27
N GLY A 179 16.47 5.00 8.85
CA GLY A 179 15.60 5.52 7.80
C GLY A 179 16.11 5.18 6.39
N ILE A 180 16.83 4.07 6.25
CA ILE A 180 17.33 3.58 4.96
C ILE A 180 16.46 2.41 4.50
N VAL A 181 16.03 2.45 3.24
CA VAL A 181 15.32 1.32 2.59
C VAL A 181 16.25 0.11 2.53
N ARG A 182 15.79 -1.03 2.99
CA ARG A 182 16.52 -2.31 2.94
C ARG A 182 15.89 -3.31 2.00
N TRP A 183 14.60 -3.14 1.74
CA TRP A 183 13.86 -3.93 0.76
C TRP A 183 12.72 -3.06 0.19
N SER A 184 12.37 -3.29 -1.07
CA SER A 184 11.24 -2.62 -1.71
C SER A 184 10.51 -3.58 -2.65
N PHE A 185 9.21 -3.45 -2.66
CA PHE A 185 8.31 -3.99 -3.69
C PHE A 185 7.56 -2.83 -4.30
N THR A 186 7.51 -2.78 -5.61
CA THR A 186 6.71 -1.79 -6.34
C THR A 186 5.87 -2.49 -7.39
N GLU A 187 4.60 -2.11 -7.48
CA GLU A 187 3.73 -2.53 -8.56
C GLU A 187 4.28 -2.01 -9.89
N VAL A 188 4.26 -2.87 -10.90
CA VAL A 188 4.56 -2.50 -12.28
C VAL A 188 3.29 -2.71 -13.08
N LEU A 189 2.76 -1.64 -13.65
CA LEU A 189 1.59 -1.68 -14.53
C LEU A 189 2.05 -1.44 -15.97
N GLU A 190 1.94 -2.49 -16.78
CA GLU A 190 2.25 -2.47 -18.21
C GLU A 190 1.05 -3.01 -18.98
N ALA A 191 0.89 -2.60 -20.24
CA ALA A 191 -0.14 -3.14 -21.11
C ALA A 191 0.05 -4.66 -21.31
N GLY A 192 -1.04 -5.41 -21.36
CA GLY A 192 -1.03 -6.84 -21.61
C GLY A 192 -1.37 -7.69 -20.39
N LEU A 193 -1.00 -8.96 -20.43
CA LEU A 193 -1.33 -9.93 -19.38
C LEU A 193 -0.42 -9.74 -18.16
N GLN A 194 -1.05 -9.60 -16.99
CA GLN A 194 -0.37 -9.45 -15.72
C GLN A 194 -0.93 -10.42 -14.69
N THR A 195 -0.06 -10.92 -13.83
CA THR A 195 -0.45 -11.70 -12.67
C THR A 195 -0.32 -10.83 -11.43
N PHE A 196 -1.37 -10.70 -10.65
CA PHE A 196 -1.30 -10.01 -9.37
C PHE A 196 -0.36 -10.76 -8.43
N LYS A 197 0.68 -10.08 -7.97
CA LYS A 197 1.64 -10.62 -7.00
C LYS A 197 1.65 -9.72 -5.78
N ALA A 198 1.25 -10.28 -4.63
CA ALA A 198 1.58 -9.69 -3.34
C ALA A 198 3.05 -10.02 -3.00
N PRO A 199 3.72 -9.20 -2.18
CA PRO A 199 5.02 -9.54 -1.64
C PRO A 199 4.98 -10.90 -0.96
N ASN A 200 6.01 -11.71 -1.17
CA ASN A 200 6.14 -13.01 -0.54
C ASN A 200 6.40 -12.83 0.97
N SER A 201 5.52 -13.40 1.79
CA SER A 201 5.59 -13.33 3.25
C SER A 201 6.89 -13.91 3.80
N GLU A 202 7.40 -15.00 3.20
CA GLU A 202 8.67 -15.62 3.60
C GLU A 202 9.85 -14.70 3.31
N GLU A 203 9.88 -14.08 2.13
CA GLU A 203 10.87 -13.08 1.75
C GLU A 203 10.85 -11.90 2.73
N LEU A 204 9.68 -11.32 2.99
CA LEU A 204 9.51 -10.22 3.94
C LEU A 204 10.03 -10.58 5.34
N MET A 205 9.69 -11.76 5.84
CA MET A 205 10.13 -12.23 7.15
C MET A 205 11.65 -12.48 7.20
N SER A 206 12.24 -12.94 6.08
CA SER A 206 13.69 -13.11 5.95
C SER A 206 14.41 -11.76 6.02
N VAL A 207 13.97 -10.78 5.21
CA VAL A 207 14.58 -9.44 5.19
C VAL A 207 14.34 -8.71 6.53
N ALA A 208 13.15 -8.84 7.13
CA ALA A 208 12.86 -8.28 8.45
C ALA A 208 13.85 -8.75 9.53
N SER A 209 14.31 -10.01 9.45
CA SER A 209 15.32 -10.54 10.38
C SER A 209 16.69 -9.88 10.24
N GLN A 210 16.99 -9.27 9.09
CA GLN A 210 18.28 -8.63 8.80
C GLN A 210 18.34 -7.15 9.24
N VAL A 211 17.19 -6.50 9.41
CA VAL A 211 17.12 -5.08 9.75
C VAL A 211 17.01 -4.80 11.26
N VAL A 212 16.98 -5.83 12.07
CA VAL A 212 16.77 -5.73 13.54
C VAL A 212 18.10 -5.65 14.32
N HIS A 213 19.24 -5.80 13.64
CA HIS A 213 20.58 -5.79 14.25
C HIS A 213 21.28 -4.45 14.20
#